data_2edcd81916f1b317abc8bcac56232909
#
_entry.id   2edcd81916f1b317abc8bcac56232909
#
_cell.length_a   1.000
_cell.length_b   1.000
_cell.length_c   1.000
_cell.angle_alpha   90.00
_cell.angle_beta   90.00
_cell.angle_gamma   90.00
#
_symmetry.space_group_name_H-M   'P 1'
#
loop_
_entity.id
_entity.type
_entity.pdbx_description
1 polymer ?
#
loop_
_entity_poly.entity_id
_entity_poly.type
_entity_poly.pdbx_seq_one_letter_code
_entity_poly.pdbx_strand_id
1 'polypeptide(L)'
;ITGLSTRRRIEKGIGHIPEEYMIGVVPDFSVADNLVLDKYFEEPFAHRWGLDHKAVERFAREMIPQYNIRTPSKDTPAIHLSGGNLQKLILAREISHHPRLLIANLPTHGLDVGAAEFIQNQLLALKLEKCAILLISEDLDEIMSVSDRIAVLYEGRITGMVPAADAVKDRLGAWMAGVKL
;
A
#
# COMPACT_ATOMS: atom_id res chain seq x y z
N ILE A 1 11.16 -4.65 15.83
CA ILE A 1 9.70 -4.46 15.61
C ILE A 1 8.88 -5.74 15.82
N THR A 2 9.50 -6.93 15.88
CA THR A 2 8.83 -8.24 15.94
C THR A 2 7.89 -8.38 17.15
N GLY A 3 8.25 -7.84 18.31
CA GLY A 3 7.42 -7.88 19.54
C GLY A 3 6.45 -6.71 19.70
N LEU A 4 6.32 -5.82 18.72
CA LEU A 4 5.42 -4.67 18.82
C LEU A 4 4.00 -5.04 18.39
N SER A 5 3.00 -4.45 19.09
CA SER A 5 1.61 -4.51 18.63
C SER A 5 1.43 -3.78 17.31
N THR A 6 0.36 -4.08 16.55
CA THR A 6 0.02 -3.41 15.30
C THR A 6 -0.03 -1.89 15.47
N ARG A 7 -0.74 -1.40 16.48
CA ARG A 7 -0.82 0.02 16.81
C ARG A 7 0.56 0.67 16.98
N ARG A 8 1.47 0.05 17.73
CA ARG A 8 2.82 0.58 17.92
C ARG A 8 3.66 0.59 16.64
N ARG A 9 3.38 -0.31 15.69
CA ARG A 9 4.03 -0.29 14.37
C ARG A 9 3.54 0.89 13.55
N ILE A 10 2.23 1.16 13.55
CA ILE A 10 1.63 2.33 12.90
C ILE A 10 2.21 3.62 13.51
N GLU A 11 2.22 3.76 14.83
CA GLU A 11 2.80 4.91 15.55
C GLU A 11 4.29 5.13 15.24
N LYS A 12 5.01 4.10 14.79
CA LYS A 12 6.41 4.21 14.29
C LYS A 12 6.51 4.60 12.82
N GLY A 13 5.39 4.82 12.16
CA GLY A 13 5.34 5.18 10.75
C GLY A 13 5.58 4.00 9.81
N ILE A 14 5.08 2.81 10.14
CA ILE A 14 5.09 1.65 9.25
C ILE A 14 3.71 1.51 8.65
N GLY A 15 3.59 1.70 7.32
CA GLY A 15 2.42 1.39 6.53
C GLY A 15 2.53 0.00 5.89
N HIS A 16 1.39 -0.63 5.59
CA HIS A 16 1.35 -1.95 5.00
C HIS A 16 0.18 -2.11 4.01
N ILE A 17 0.50 -2.37 2.76
CA ILE A 17 -0.46 -2.77 1.72
C ILE A 17 -0.40 -4.29 1.62
N PRO A 18 -1.47 -5.03 1.99
CA PRO A 18 -1.49 -6.48 1.90
C PRO A 18 -1.69 -6.94 0.45
N GLU A 19 -1.27 -8.16 0.16
CA GLU A 19 -1.49 -8.84 -1.13
C GLU A 19 -2.98 -8.96 -1.46
N GLU A 20 -3.77 -9.39 -0.49
CA GLU A 20 -5.21 -9.55 -0.64
C GLU A 20 -5.94 -8.33 -0.08
N TYR A 21 -6.50 -7.49 -0.97
CA TYR A 21 -7.15 -6.23 -0.59
C TYR A 21 -8.34 -6.43 0.36
N MET A 22 -9.04 -7.59 0.31
CA MET A 22 -10.15 -7.87 1.22
C MET A 22 -9.71 -8.03 2.68
N ILE A 23 -8.45 -8.43 2.93
CA ILE A 23 -7.88 -8.48 4.29
C ILE A 23 -7.54 -7.06 4.78
N GLY A 24 -7.29 -6.14 3.84
CA GLY A 24 -6.92 -4.76 4.12
C GLY A 24 -8.07 -3.85 4.51
N VAL A 25 -9.33 -4.30 4.40
CA VAL A 25 -10.53 -3.48 4.67
C VAL A 25 -11.49 -4.20 5.62
N VAL A 26 -12.40 -3.44 6.21
CA VAL A 26 -13.62 -3.98 6.85
C VAL A 26 -14.76 -3.86 5.84
N PRO A 27 -15.22 -4.97 5.21
CA PRO A 27 -16.10 -4.92 4.05
C PRO A 27 -17.42 -4.17 4.27
N ASP A 28 -18.02 -4.33 5.43
CA ASP A 28 -19.31 -3.71 5.79
C ASP A 28 -19.17 -2.24 6.25
N PHE A 29 -17.95 -1.78 6.52
CA PHE A 29 -17.70 -0.39 6.87
C PHE A 29 -17.73 0.50 5.62
N SER A 30 -18.11 1.75 5.82
CA SER A 30 -18.10 2.75 4.76
C SER A 30 -16.69 3.01 4.23
N VAL A 31 -16.59 3.59 3.05
CA VAL A 31 -15.30 4.09 2.50
C VAL A 31 -14.67 5.07 3.49
N ALA A 32 -15.47 5.96 4.10
CA ALA A 32 -14.96 6.94 5.08
C ALA A 32 -14.38 6.27 6.33
N ASP A 33 -15.06 5.26 6.89
CA ASP A 33 -14.56 4.55 8.07
C ASP A 33 -13.30 3.74 7.75
N ASN A 34 -13.26 3.10 6.57
CA ASN A 34 -12.07 2.38 6.12
C ASN A 34 -10.85 3.28 5.92
N LEU A 35 -11.02 4.54 5.54
CA LEU A 35 -9.92 5.51 5.41
C LEU A 35 -9.26 5.88 6.74
N VAL A 36 -9.93 5.66 7.87
CA VAL A 36 -9.44 6.05 9.19
C VAL A 36 -9.18 4.87 10.13
N LEU A 37 -9.25 3.62 9.64
CA LEU A 37 -9.09 2.41 10.46
C LEU A 37 -7.81 2.35 11.28
N ASP A 38 -6.74 2.93 10.79
CA ASP A 38 -5.41 2.92 11.42
C ASP A 38 -5.11 4.19 12.24
N LYS A 39 -6.00 5.20 12.19
CA LYS A 39 -5.86 6.49 12.88
C LYS A 39 -7.10 6.93 13.67
N TYR A 40 -8.10 6.07 13.79
CA TYR A 40 -9.35 6.38 14.51
C TYR A 40 -9.14 6.81 15.97
N PHE A 41 -7.97 6.54 16.54
CA PHE A 41 -7.60 6.85 17.92
C PHE A 41 -6.77 8.13 18.07
N GLU A 42 -6.45 8.81 16.95
CA GLU A 42 -5.66 10.03 16.92
C GLU A 42 -6.52 11.25 16.62
N GLU A 43 -6.07 12.43 17.07
CA GLU A 43 -6.66 13.68 16.59
C GLU A 43 -6.41 13.85 15.07
N PRO A 44 -7.35 14.38 14.32
CA PRO A 44 -8.62 14.97 14.75
C PRO A 44 -9.79 13.97 14.80
N PHE A 45 -9.56 12.67 14.61
CA PHE A 45 -10.63 11.65 14.50
C PHE A 45 -11.13 11.18 15.85
N ALA A 46 -10.29 11.22 16.90
CA ALA A 46 -10.66 10.83 18.24
C ALA A 46 -10.86 12.04 19.17
N HIS A 47 -11.91 12.00 19.95
CA HIS A 47 -12.15 12.89 21.08
C HIS A 47 -12.26 12.08 22.37
N ARG A 48 -12.25 12.79 23.51
CA ARG A 48 -12.42 12.17 24.84
C ARG A 48 -13.65 11.26 24.94
N TRP A 49 -14.68 11.50 24.10
CA TRP A 49 -15.99 10.85 24.17
C TRP A 49 -16.29 9.95 22.97
N GLY A 50 -15.34 9.74 22.06
CA GLY A 50 -15.54 8.87 20.89
C GLY A 50 -14.98 9.44 19.58
N LEU A 51 -15.46 8.89 18.47
CA LEU A 51 -15.02 9.25 17.12
C LEU A 51 -15.69 10.57 16.67
N ASP A 52 -14.93 11.50 16.12
CA ASP A 52 -15.44 12.68 15.43
C ASP A 52 -15.86 12.35 13.99
N HIS A 53 -17.11 12.01 13.82
CA HIS A 53 -17.67 11.71 12.50
C HIS A 53 -17.53 12.86 11.50
N LYS A 54 -17.55 14.12 11.96
CA LYS A 54 -17.36 15.28 11.07
C LYS A 54 -15.92 15.38 10.57
N ALA A 55 -14.95 15.04 11.40
CA ALA A 55 -13.55 14.97 11.00
C ALA A 55 -13.33 13.83 10.00
N VAL A 56 -13.90 12.65 10.26
CA VAL A 56 -13.86 11.49 9.33
C VAL A 56 -14.48 11.87 7.98
N GLU A 57 -15.63 12.54 8.00
CA GLU A 57 -16.32 12.98 6.78
C GLU A 57 -15.47 13.98 5.97
N ARG A 58 -14.89 14.99 6.62
CA ARG A 58 -14.00 15.96 5.95
C ARG A 58 -12.82 15.26 5.30
N PHE A 59 -12.17 14.37 6.03
CA PHE A 59 -11.02 13.60 5.55
C PHE A 59 -11.39 12.73 4.35
N ALA A 60 -12.51 12.01 4.41
CA ALA A 60 -12.97 11.20 3.29
C ALA A 60 -13.28 12.03 2.04
N ARG A 61 -13.88 13.22 2.18
CA ARG A 61 -14.14 14.15 1.07
C ARG A 61 -12.86 14.64 0.38
N GLU A 62 -11.75 14.70 1.09
CA GLU A 62 -10.45 15.07 0.58
C GLU A 62 -9.74 13.87 -0.08
N MET A 63 -9.71 12.72 0.60
CA MET A 63 -8.97 11.54 0.15
C MET A 63 -9.60 10.85 -1.06
N ILE A 64 -10.92 10.78 -1.14
CA ILE A 64 -11.64 10.11 -2.24
C ILE A 64 -11.23 10.69 -3.61
N PRO A 65 -11.31 11.99 -3.87
CA PRO A 65 -10.85 12.55 -5.13
C PRO A 65 -9.34 12.54 -5.30
N GLN A 66 -8.55 12.78 -4.24
CA GLN A 66 -7.09 12.80 -4.30
C GLN A 66 -6.53 11.45 -4.78
N TYR A 67 -7.08 10.34 -4.30
CA TYR A 67 -6.66 8.99 -4.68
C TYR A 67 -7.52 8.37 -5.78
N ASN A 68 -8.37 9.17 -6.43
CA ASN A 68 -9.22 8.71 -7.54
C ASN A 68 -10.00 7.43 -7.18
N ILE A 69 -10.59 7.41 -5.98
CA ILE A 69 -11.43 6.30 -5.51
C ILE A 69 -12.82 6.48 -6.12
N ARG A 70 -13.21 5.58 -7.03
CA ARG A 70 -14.54 5.62 -7.65
C ARG A 70 -15.54 4.96 -6.71
N THR A 71 -16.38 5.77 -6.10
CA THR A 71 -17.46 5.35 -5.20
C THR A 71 -18.68 6.25 -5.38
N PRO A 72 -19.92 5.73 -5.25
CA PRO A 72 -21.14 6.54 -5.27
C PRO A 72 -21.17 7.59 -4.16
N SER A 73 -20.68 7.24 -2.97
CA SER A 73 -20.58 8.14 -1.82
C SER A 73 -19.51 7.69 -0.84
N LYS A 74 -19.11 8.57 0.08
CA LYS A 74 -18.24 8.22 1.22
C LYS A 74 -18.85 7.18 2.17
N ASP A 75 -20.19 7.08 2.17
CA ASP A 75 -20.96 6.20 3.05
C ASP A 75 -21.19 4.81 2.41
N THR A 76 -20.74 4.60 1.19
CA THR A 76 -20.81 3.31 0.48
C THR A 76 -20.00 2.26 1.22
N PRO A 77 -20.56 1.09 1.58
CA PRO A 77 -19.78 -0.02 2.12
C PRO A 77 -18.65 -0.44 1.18
N ALA A 78 -17.48 -0.74 1.74
CA ALA A 78 -16.29 -1.08 0.96
C ALA A 78 -16.51 -2.33 0.07
N ILE A 79 -17.33 -3.27 0.50
CA ILE A 79 -17.65 -4.49 -0.27
C ILE A 79 -18.24 -4.20 -1.67
N HIS A 80 -18.82 -3.02 -1.87
CA HIS A 80 -19.40 -2.63 -3.17
C HIS A 80 -18.40 -1.97 -4.12
N LEU A 81 -17.13 -1.81 -3.71
CA LEU A 81 -16.09 -1.28 -4.57
C LEU A 81 -15.48 -2.39 -5.44
N SER A 82 -14.98 -2.03 -6.62
CA SER A 82 -14.12 -2.92 -7.40
C SER A 82 -12.76 -3.10 -6.71
N GLY A 83 -12.07 -4.21 -7.04
CA GLY A 83 -10.73 -4.50 -6.48
C GLY A 83 -9.75 -3.33 -6.62
N GLY A 84 -9.71 -2.69 -7.79
CA GLY A 84 -8.84 -1.52 -8.00
C GLY A 84 -9.21 -0.31 -7.12
N ASN A 85 -10.50 -0.10 -6.80
CA ASN A 85 -10.91 0.96 -5.88
C ASN A 85 -10.66 0.58 -4.42
N LEU A 86 -10.77 -0.70 -4.05
CA LEU A 86 -10.36 -1.18 -2.73
C LEU A 86 -8.87 -0.99 -2.52
N GLN A 87 -8.05 -1.30 -3.52
CA GLN A 87 -6.61 -1.11 -3.44
C GLN A 87 -6.23 0.38 -3.31
N LYS A 88 -6.91 1.27 -4.05
CA LYS A 88 -6.74 2.72 -3.91
C LYS A 88 -7.18 3.22 -2.53
N LEU A 89 -8.22 2.65 -1.95
CA LEU A 89 -8.70 2.96 -0.60
C LEU A 89 -7.65 2.60 0.45
N ILE A 90 -7.07 1.39 0.35
CA ILE A 90 -5.99 0.94 1.23
C ILE A 90 -4.75 1.84 1.07
N LEU A 91 -4.35 2.10 -0.17
CA LEU A 91 -3.22 2.97 -0.48
C LEU A 91 -3.42 4.37 0.11
N ALA A 92 -4.61 4.97 -0.07
CA ALA A 92 -4.95 6.29 0.47
C ALA A 92 -4.82 6.33 2.00
N ARG A 93 -5.31 5.30 2.69
CA ARG A 93 -5.16 5.16 4.13
C ARG A 93 -3.69 5.10 4.54
N GLU A 94 -2.95 4.14 3.99
CA GLU A 94 -1.56 3.88 4.39
C GLU A 94 -0.62 5.06 4.10
N ILE A 95 -0.80 5.77 2.96
CA ILE A 95 0.06 6.89 2.58
C ILE A 95 -0.30 8.17 3.35
N SER A 96 -1.57 8.39 3.66
CA SER A 96 -2.03 9.61 4.34
C SER A 96 -1.46 9.82 5.75
N HIS A 97 -0.74 8.84 6.28
CA HIS A 97 0.05 8.94 7.52
C HIS A 97 1.47 9.45 7.31
N HIS A 98 1.89 9.69 6.06
CA HIS A 98 3.30 9.98 5.74
C HIS A 98 4.24 8.93 6.36
N PRO A 99 4.10 7.64 6.00
CA PRO A 99 4.86 6.57 6.61
C PRO A 99 6.36 6.75 6.37
N ARG A 100 7.18 6.32 7.33
CA ARG A 100 8.64 6.25 7.18
C ARG A 100 9.07 5.01 6.40
N LEU A 101 8.29 3.95 6.50
CA LEU A 101 8.44 2.69 5.78
C LEU A 101 7.06 2.21 5.30
N LEU A 102 6.93 1.99 4.00
CA LEU A 102 5.79 1.30 3.41
C LEU A 102 6.21 -0.10 2.97
N ILE A 103 5.48 -1.12 3.43
CA ILE A 103 5.60 -2.49 2.93
C ILE A 103 4.44 -2.70 1.95
N ALA A 104 4.74 -2.83 0.67
CA ALA A 104 3.77 -3.04 -0.39
C ALA A 104 3.91 -4.47 -0.93
N ASN A 105 2.97 -5.34 -0.56
CA ASN A 105 2.97 -6.73 -0.99
C ASN A 105 1.99 -6.91 -2.15
N LEU A 106 2.51 -7.21 -3.35
CA LEU A 106 1.76 -7.40 -4.60
C LEU A 106 0.71 -6.29 -4.85
N PRO A 107 1.08 -4.98 -4.73
CA PRO A 107 0.11 -3.89 -4.66
C PRO A 107 -0.70 -3.70 -5.95
N THR A 108 -0.23 -4.21 -7.07
CA THR A 108 -0.88 -4.11 -8.39
C THR A 108 -1.47 -5.41 -8.89
N HIS A 109 -1.34 -6.50 -8.13
CA HIS A 109 -1.79 -7.82 -8.54
C HIS A 109 -3.31 -7.86 -8.81
N GLY A 110 -3.69 -8.42 -9.97
CA GLY A 110 -5.09 -8.57 -10.36
C GLY A 110 -5.82 -7.26 -10.72
N LEU A 111 -5.11 -6.16 -10.89
CA LEU A 111 -5.67 -4.87 -11.26
C LEU A 111 -5.61 -4.64 -12.78
N ASP A 112 -6.49 -3.76 -13.27
CA ASP A 112 -6.36 -3.23 -14.62
C ASP A 112 -5.13 -2.32 -14.75
N VAL A 113 -4.67 -2.12 -16.00
CA VAL A 113 -3.46 -1.33 -16.30
C VAL A 113 -3.52 0.08 -15.70
N GLY A 114 -4.69 0.74 -15.79
CA GLY A 114 -4.82 2.11 -15.29
C GLY A 114 -4.78 2.20 -13.76
N ALA A 115 -5.31 1.20 -13.05
CA ALA A 115 -5.22 1.12 -11.60
C ALA A 115 -3.78 0.79 -11.16
N ALA A 116 -3.10 -0.13 -11.85
CA ALA A 116 -1.72 -0.49 -11.57
C ALA A 116 -0.78 0.71 -11.77
N GLU A 117 -0.88 1.39 -12.90
CA GLU A 117 -0.10 2.61 -13.20
C GLU A 117 -0.32 3.71 -12.15
N PHE A 118 -1.57 3.92 -11.73
CA PHE A 118 -1.87 4.87 -10.66
C PHE A 118 -1.12 4.52 -9.38
N ILE A 119 -1.15 3.25 -8.94
CA ILE A 119 -0.47 2.82 -7.71
C ILE A 119 1.04 2.98 -7.83
N GLN A 120 1.64 2.58 -8.94
CA GLN A 120 3.08 2.75 -9.18
C GLN A 120 3.49 4.24 -9.10
N ASN A 121 2.71 5.14 -9.70
CA ASN A 121 2.95 6.57 -9.62
C ASN A 121 2.86 7.11 -8.18
N GLN A 122 1.94 6.59 -7.36
CA GLN A 122 1.86 6.95 -5.94
C GLN A 122 3.07 6.45 -5.14
N LEU A 123 3.57 5.25 -5.42
CA LEU A 123 4.79 4.72 -4.79
C LEU A 123 6.01 5.58 -5.17
N LEU A 124 6.14 5.97 -6.44
CA LEU A 124 7.21 6.87 -6.89
C LEU A 124 7.12 8.25 -6.24
N ALA A 125 5.93 8.82 -6.09
CA ALA A 125 5.72 10.08 -5.39
C ALA A 125 6.14 9.99 -3.92
N LEU A 126 5.73 8.92 -3.24
CA LEU A 126 6.08 8.66 -1.83
C LEU A 126 7.59 8.49 -1.63
N LYS A 127 8.28 7.87 -2.59
CA LYS A 127 9.75 7.77 -2.61
C LYS A 127 10.41 9.15 -2.67
N LEU A 128 9.88 10.09 -3.45
CA LEU A 128 10.38 11.47 -3.50
C LEU A 128 10.22 12.19 -2.15
N GLU A 129 9.20 11.83 -1.37
CA GLU A 129 8.98 12.29 0.00
C GLU A 129 9.91 11.60 1.02
N LYS A 130 10.87 10.78 0.56
CA LYS A 130 11.87 10.05 1.37
C LYS A 130 11.28 8.94 2.25
N CYS A 131 10.13 8.39 1.90
CA CYS A 131 9.64 7.16 2.48
C CYS A 131 10.48 5.99 1.97
N ALA A 132 10.92 5.11 2.85
CA ALA A 132 11.49 3.83 2.46
C ALA A 132 10.36 2.88 2.01
N ILE A 133 10.52 2.23 0.85
CA ILE A 133 9.50 1.31 0.33
C ILE A 133 10.11 -0.08 0.17
N LEU A 134 9.50 -1.08 0.79
CA LEU A 134 9.75 -2.49 0.53
C LEU A 134 8.63 -2.99 -0.38
N LEU A 135 8.91 -3.01 -1.70
CA LEU A 135 8.01 -3.57 -2.69
C LEU A 135 8.28 -5.07 -2.84
N ILE A 136 7.24 -5.87 -2.73
CA ILE A 136 7.25 -7.31 -3.05
C ILE A 136 6.36 -7.46 -4.27
N SER A 137 6.90 -7.99 -5.37
CA SER A 137 6.17 -8.21 -6.61
C SER A 137 6.75 -9.39 -7.38
N GLU A 138 5.91 -10.04 -8.16
CA GLU A 138 6.28 -11.08 -9.12
C GLU A 138 6.47 -10.51 -10.53
N ASP A 139 6.04 -9.27 -10.75
CA ASP A 139 6.15 -8.58 -12.04
C ASP A 139 7.53 -7.91 -12.15
N LEU A 140 8.37 -8.44 -13.05
CA LEU A 140 9.70 -7.91 -13.28
C LEU A 140 9.68 -6.49 -13.89
N ASP A 141 8.68 -6.15 -14.69
CA ASP A 141 8.55 -4.83 -15.30
C ASP A 141 8.19 -3.80 -14.22
N GLU A 142 7.28 -4.14 -13.32
CA GLU A 142 6.98 -3.32 -12.16
C GLU A 142 8.24 -3.08 -11.31
N ILE A 143 8.90 -4.15 -10.88
CA ILE A 143 10.08 -4.06 -9.99
C ILE A 143 11.18 -3.22 -10.65
N MET A 144 11.48 -3.45 -11.93
CA MET A 144 12.54 -2.73 -12.64
C MET A 144 12.21 -1.25 -12.85
N SER A 145 10.92 -0.89 -12.97
CA SER A 145 10.50 0.50 -13.23
C SER A 145 10.48 1.38 -11.98
N VAL A 146 10.16 0.82 -10.79
CA VAL A 146 9.92 1.63 -9.59
C VAL A 146 11.00 1.48 -8.51
N SER A 147 11.83 0.43 -8.56
CA SER A 147 12.81 0.12 -7.52
C SER A 147 14.17 0.76 -7.76
N ASP A 148 14.94 1.01 -6.70
CA ASP A 148 16.37 1.40 -6.78
C ASP A 148 17.27 0.17 -6.72
N ARG A 149 16.84 -0.86 -5.98
CA ARG A 149 17.57 -2.11 -5.75
C ARG A 149 16.61 -3.27 -5.81
N ILE A 150 17.04 -4.36 -6.41
CA ILE A 150 16.25 -5.58 -6.56
C ILE A 150 16.98 -6.71 -5.83
N ALA A 151 16.24 -7.40 -4.96
CA ALA A 151 16.69 -8.63 -4.30
C ALA A 151 15.77 -9.76 -4.73
N VAL A 152 16.32 -10.87 -5.19
CA VAL A 152 15.56 -12.06 -5.57
C VAL A 152 15.58 -13.06 -4.43
N LEU A 153 14.40 -13.53 -4.05
CA LEU A 153 14.19 -14.52 -2.98
C LEU A 153 13.78 -15.86 -3.62
N TYR A 154 14.46 -16.93 -3.26
CA TYR A 154 14.12 -18.29 -3.66
C TYR A 154 14.31 -19.24 -2.48
N GLU A 155 13.30 -20.05 -2.17
CA GLU A 155 13.30 -21.00 -1.05
C GLU A 155 13.79 -20.40 0.29
N GLY A 156 13.32 -19.17 0.61
CA GLY A 156 13.65 -18.48 1.85
C GLY A 156 15.06 -17.88 1.91
N ARG A 157 15.79 -17.82 0.77
CA ARG A 157 17.14 -17.26 0.68
C ARG A 157 17.24 -16.22 -0.43
N ILE A 158 18.02 -15.17 -0.19
CA ILE A 158 18.37 -14.21 -1.25
C ILE A 158 19.38 -14.87 -2.17
N THR A 159 18.97 -15.10 -3.42
CA THR A 159 19.81 -15.72 -4.47
C THR A 159 20.63 -14.68 -5.24
N GLY A 160 20.18 -13.43 -5.27
CA GLY A 160 20.90 -12.33 -5.89
C GLY A 160 20.38 -10.97 -5.45
N MET A 161 21.24 -9.96 -5.59
CA MET A 161 20.89 -8.56 -5.34
C MET A 161 21.62 -7.67 -6.32
N VAL A 162 20.93 -6.69 -6.90
CA VAL A 162 21.47 -5.82 -7.93
C VAL A 162 20.82 -4.43 -7.87
N PRO A 163 21.52 -3.32 -8.20
CA PRO A 163 20.90 -2.06 -8.51
C PRO A 163 19.91 -2.22 -9.69
N ALA A 164 18.76 -1.54 -9.65
CA ALA A 164 17.78 -1.67 -10.74
C ALA A 164 18.34 -1.23 -12.09
N ALA A 165 19.23 -0.24 -12.12
CA ALA A 165 19.91 0.22 -13.33
C ALA A 165 20.77 -0.86 -14.00
N ASP A 166 21.25 -1.84 -13.24
CA ASP A 166 22.11 -2.95 -13.72
C ASP A 166 21.32 -4.26 -13.86
N ALA A 167 20.00 -4.21 -13.65
CA ALA A 167 19.15 -5.39 -13.68
C ALA A 167 18.90 -5.86 -15.13
N VAL A 168 19.00 -7.17 -15.33
CA VAL A 168 18.71 -7.84 -16.61
C VAL A 168 17.69 -8.93 -16.34
N LYS A 169 16.57 -8.95 -17.09
CA LYS A 169 15.44 -9.87 -16.88
C LYS A 169 15.89 -11.33 -16.83
N ASP A 170 16.74 -11.76 -17.76
CA ASP A 170 17.21 -13.14 -17.83
C ASP A 170 17.97 -13.55 -16.56
N ARG A 171 18.80 -12.64 -16.03
CA ARG A 171 19.54 -12.88 -14.78
C ARG A 171 18.61 -12.95 -13.59
N LEU A 172 17.63 -12.04 -13.49
CA LEU A 172 16.62 -12.07 -12.43
C LEU A 172 15.81 -13.37 -12.51
N GLY A 173 15.36 -13.77 -13.70
CA GLY A 173 14.65 -15.03 -13.93
C GLY A 173 15.46 -16.26 -13.52
N ALA A 174 16.76 -16.31 -13.84
CA ALA A 174 17.64 -17.39 -13.40
C ALA A 174 17.72 -17.46 -11.86
N TRP A 175 17.87 -16.33 -11.18
CA TRP A 175 17.87 -16.27 -9.72
C TRP A 175 16.52 -16.68 -9.10
N MET A 176 15.39 -16.33 -9.74
CA MET A 176 14.06 -16.76 -9.33
C MET A 176 13.86 -18.28 -9.48
N ALA A 177 14.57 -18.91 -10.41
CA ALA A 177 14.63 -20.36 -10.58
C ALA A 177 15.68 -21.06 -9.69
N GLY A 178 16.36 -20.33 -8.81
CA GLY A 178 17.39 -20.86 -7.92
C GLY A 178 18.74 -21.13 -8.60
N VAL A 179 18.93 -20.69 -9.85
CA VAL A 179 20.21 -20.84 -10.57
C VAL A 179 21.17 -19.76 -10.08
N LYS A 180 22.33 -20.18 -9.57
CA LYS A 180 23.45 -19.27 -9.25
C LYS A 180 24.24 -19.04 -10.53
N LEU A 181 24.25 -17.82 -11.02
CA LEU A 181 25.10 -17.35 -12.13
C LEU A 181 26.41 -16.79 -11.58
#